data_c7409f8805e34c784b505514d441c040
#
_entry.id   c7409f8805e34c784b505514d441c040
#
_cell.length_a   1.000
_cell.length_b   1.000
_cell.length_c   1.000
_cell.angle_alpha   90.00
_cell.angle_beta   90.00
_cell.angle_gamma   90.00
#
_symmetry.space_group_name_H-M   'P 1'
#
loop_
_entity.id
_entity.type
_entity.pdbx_description
1 polymer ?
#
loop_
_entity_poly.entity_id
_entity_poly.type
_entity_poly.pdbx_seq_one_letter_code
_entity_poly.pdbx_strand_id
1 'polypeptide(L)'
;TRKESSAASDVYKRQVTAPTNGAAGIIPAVLHYWRDFLAREMTAEQIEDGVVDFLLTAAAIGILIKENASISGAEMGCQGEVGSACSMAAAGLCQLLGGTPQQVENAAEVGIEHNLGLTCDPVGGLVQIPCIERNAIASVKAINAARLCRRGDGRHTVSLDQAIKTMRETGQDMKVKYKETSRGGLAVNVIEC
;
A
#
# COMPACT_ATOMS: atom_id res chain seq x y z
N THR A 1 10.88 25.47 11.95
CA THR A 1 11.63 24.27 11.50
C THR A 1 11.64 23.16 12.57
N ARG A 2 11.91 23.45 13.87
CA ARG A 2 11.86 22.42 14.94
C ARG A 2 10.45 21.92 15.26
N LYS A 3 9.39 22.71 15.07
CA LYS A 3 7.99 22.30 15.30
C LYS A 3 7.46 21.41 14.18
N GLU A 4 7.88 21.64 12.95
CA GLU A 4 7.46 20.83 11.80
C GLU A 4 8.13 19.45 11.84
N SER A 5 9.39 19.35 12.24
CA SER A 5 10.06 18.08 12.44
C SER A 5 9.46 17.26 13.59
N SER A 6 8.92 17.91 14.64
CA SER A 6 8.27 17.20 15.74
C SER A 6 6.87 16.68 15.36
N ALA A 7 6.10 17.43 14.56
CA ALA A 7 4.80 16.99 14.06
C ALA A 7 4.94 15.81 13.09
N ALA A 8 5.90 15.85 12.18
CA ALA A 8 6.24 14.73 11.31
C ALA A 8 6.70 13.52 12.15
N SER A 9 7.57 13.72 13.15
CA SER A 9 8.03 12.69 14.08
C SER A 9 6.88 12.08 14.91
N ASP A 10 5.87 12.86 15.29
CA ASP A 10 4.71 12.35 16.03
C ASP A 10 3.75 11.54 15.14
N VAL A 11 3.60 11.91 13.88
CA VAL A 11 2.89 11.08 12.88
C VAL A 11 3.61 9.75 12.70
N TYR A 12 4.94 9.75 12.63
CA TYR A 12 5.76 8.55 12.52
C TYR A 12 5.66 7.60 13.72
N LYS A 13 5.68 8.14 14.93
CA LYS A 13 5.60 7.34 16.17
C LYS A 13 4.26 6.66 16.38
N ARG A 14 3.23 7.06 15.64
CA ARG A 14 1.88 6.48 15.71
C ARG A 14 1.59 5.52 14.56
N GLN A 15 2.53 5.30 13.65
CA GLN A 15 2.36 4.36 12.56
C GLN A 15 2.39 2.92 13.06
N VAL A 16 1.30 2.21 12.84
CA VAL A 16 1.22 0.76 13.04
C VAL A 16 1.81 0.08 11.80
N THR A 17 2.66 -0.92 12.02
CA THR A 17 3.33 -1.66 10.96
C THR A 17 2.36 -2.53 10.17
N ALA A 18 2.25 -2.32 8.86
CA ALA A 18 1.58 -3.24 7.95
C ALA A 18 1.81 -2.86 6.49
N PRO A 19 2.21 -3.77 5.61
CA PRO A 19 2.83 -5.07 5.87
C PRO A 19 4.28 -4.97 6.32
N THR A 20 4.90 -3.81 6.15
CA THR A 20 6.27 -3.48 6.59
C THR A 20 6.33 -2.06 7.12
N ASN A 21 7.41 -1.67 7.78
CA ASN A 21 7.57 -0.31 8.32
C ASN A 21 7.50 0.77 7.24
N GLY A 22 8.04 0.51 6.05
CA GLY A 22 8.04 1.47 4.94
C GLY A 22 6.66 1.78 4.38
N ALA A 23 5.67 0.92 4.61
CA ALA A 23 4.31 1.06 4.12
C ALA A 23 3.24 1.10 5.24
N ALA A 24 3.66 1.29 6.49
CA ALA A 24 2.82 1.13 7.68
C ALA A 24 1.61 2.09 7.74
N GLY A 25 1.65 3.21 7.04
CA GLY A 25 0.59 4.20 7.05
C GLY A 25 -0.61 3.89 6.16
N ILE A 26 -0.47 3.04 5.13
CA ILE A 26 -1.45 2.91 4.05
C ILE A 26 -2.73 2.21 4.52
N ILE A 27 -2.62 1.01 5.06
CA ILE A 27 -3.77 0.21 5.51
C ILE A 27 -4.57 0.95 6.59
N PRO A 28 -3.96 1.46 7.68
CA PRO A 28 -4.71 2.18 8.69
C PRO A 28 -5.32 3.49 8.16
N ALA A 29 -4.65 4.22 7.26
CA ALA A 29 -5.20 5.44 6.69
C ALA A 29 -6.48 5.18 5.88
N VAL A 30 -6.51 4.12 5.07
CA VAL A 30 -7.69 3.74 4.28
C VAL A 30 -8.82 3.22 5.17
N LEU A 31 -8.49 2.45 6.22
CA LEU A 31 -9.47 1.98 7.19
C LEU A 31 -10.08 3.15 7.99
N HIS A 32 -9.26 4.12 8.42
CA HIS A 32 -9.75 5.34 9.06
C HIS A 32 -10.61 6.19 8.10
N TYR A 33 -10.23 6.28 6.81
CA TYR A 33 -11.07 6.94 5.81
C TYR A 33 -12.47 6.31 5.76
N TRP A 34 -12.57 4.97 5.72
CA TRP A 34 -13.86 4.30 5.75
C TRP A 34 -14.62 4.60 7.04
N ARG A 35 -14.00 4.41 8.20
CA ARG A 35 -14.64 4.62 9.51
C ARG A 35 -15.13 6.05 9.69
N ASP A 36 -14.29 7.03 9.36
CA ASP A 36 -14.52 8.43 9.71
C ASP A 36 -15.43 9.15 8.69
N PHE A 37 -15.51 8.66 7.46
CA PHE A 37 -16.25 9.32 6.38
C PHE A 37 -17.41 8.50 5.82
N LEU A 38 -17.33 7.17 5.80
CA LEU A 38 -18.31 6.33 5.13
C LEU A 38 -19.18 5.53 6.11
N ALA A 39 -18.71 5.24 7.32
CA ALA A 39 -19.39 4.45 8.33
C ALA A 39 -20.10 5.30 9.41
N ARG A 40 -20.33 6.59 9.17
CA ARG A 40 -20.84 7.54 10.18
C ARG A 40 -22.21 7.19 10.76
N GLU A 41 -23.05 6.51 10.01
CA GLU A 41 -24.41 6.13 10.41
C GLU A 41 -24.48 4.68 10.89
N MET A 42 -23.34 3.97 10.91
CA MET A 42 -23.26 2.59 11.36
C MET A 42 -23.21 2.48 12.88
N THR A 43 -23.73 1.36 13.42
CA THR A 43 -23.58 1.03 14.85
C THR A 43 -22.14 0.63 15.17
N ALA A 44 -21.77 0.63 16.46
CA ALA A 44 -20.45 0.20 16.90
C ALA A 44 -20.16 -1.26 16.47
N GLU A 45 -21.14 -2.15 16.58
CA GLU A 45 -21.02 -3.54 16.12
C GLU A 45 -20.75 -3.65 14.61
N GLN A 46 -21.50 -2.90 13.80
CA GLN A 46 -21.28 -2.84 12.35
C GLN A 46 -19.90 -2.31 11.98
N ILE A 47 -19.39 -1.35 12.75
CA ILE A 47 -18.02 -0.82 12.55
C ILE A 47 -16.98 -1.88 12.91
N GLU A 48 -17.15 -2.61 14.02
CA GLU A 48 -16.24 -3.69 14.43
C GLU A 48 -16.21 -4.81 13.39
N ASP A 49 -17.37 -5.27 12.93
CA ASP A 49 -17.48 -6.28 11.87
C ASP A 49 -16.80 -5.80 10.58
N GLY A 50 -17.04 -4.55 10.19
CA GLY A 50 -16.38 -3.95 9.03
C GLY A 50 -14.85 -3.89 9.16
N VAL A 51 -14.33 -3.56 10.33
CA VAL A 51 -12.88 -3.60 10.59
C VAL A 51 -12.32 -5.00 10.40
N VAL A 52 -13.02 -6.03 10.91
CA VAL A 52 -12.62 -7.43 10.75
C VAL A 52 -12.64 -7.83 9.27
N ASP A 53 -13.70 -7.53 8.55
CA ASP A 53 -13.85 -7.84 7.12
C ASP A 53 -12.75 -7.17 6.29
N PHE A 54 -12.47 -5.90 6.57
CA PHE A 54 -11.37 -5.18 5.92
C PHE A 54 -10.03 -5.87 6.14
N LEU A 55 -9.71 -6.18 7.39
CA LEU A 55 -8.41 -6.76 7.75
C LEU A 55 -8.25 -8.19 7.22
N LEU A 56 -9.30 -9.00 7.24
CA LEU A 56 -9.27 -10.35 6.66
C LEU A 56 -9.07 -10.31 5.15
N THR A 57 -9.78 -9.43 4.45
CA THR A 57 -9.61 -9.23 3.00
C THR A 57 -8.21 -8.74 2.66
N ALA A 58 -7.72 -7.74 3.39
CA ALA A 58 -6.36 -7.23 3.21
C ALA A 58 -5.31 -8.32 3.48
N ALA A 59 -5.49 -9.12 4.53
CA ALA A 59 -4.59 -10.23 4.85
C ALA A 59 -4.56 -11.30 3.76
N ALA A 60 -5.71 -11.67 3.18
CA ALA A 60 -5.79 -12.63 2.08
C ALA A 60 -4.95 -12.17 0.88
N ILE A 61 -5.09 -10.90 0.47
CA ILE A 61 -4.28 -10.31 -0.61
C ILE A 61 -2.79 -10.29 -0.23
N GLY A 62 -2.46 -9.91 1.00
CA GLY A 62 -1.07 -9.88 1.48
C GLY A 62 -0.40 -11.24 1.47
N ILE A 63 -1.13 -12.31 1.80
CA ILE A 63 -0.65 -13.70 1.73
C ILE A 63 -0.35 -14.09 0.28
N LEU A 64 -1.26 -13.81 -0.66
CA LEU A 64 -1.06 -14.11 -2.09
C LEU A 64 0.20 -13.42 -2.62
N ILE A 65 0.40 -12.15 -2.30
CA ILE A 65 1.58 -11.39 -2.72
C ILE A 65 2.85 -11.97 -2.08
N LYS A 66 2.82 -12.25 -0.78
CA LYS A 66 3.96 -12.78 -0.03
C LYS A 66 4.41 -14.14 -0.56
N GLU A 67 3.48 -15.04 -0.87
CA GLU A 67 3.77 -16.40 -1.33
C GLU A 67 4.25 -16.42 -2.79
N ASN A 68 3.73 -15.55 -3.64
CA ASN A 68 4.01 -15.55 -5.07
C ASN A 68 5.08 -14.54 -5.53
N ALA A 69 5.44 -13.59 -4.65
CA ALA A 69 6.50 -12.61 -4.88
C ALA A 69 7.24 -12.29 -3.57
N SER A 70 7.09 -11.06 -3.05
CA SER A 70 7.54 -10.64 -1.71
C SER A 70 6.90 -9.30 -1.35
N ILE A 71 6.75 -9.07 -0.04
CA ILE A 71 6.32 -7.79 0.51
C ILE A 71 7.49 -6.92 1.01
N SER A 72 8.72 -7.34 0.75
CA SER A 72 9.94 -6.69 1.23
C SER A 72 10.50 -5.69 0.23
N GLY A 73 10.81 -4.48 0.69
CA GLY A 73 11.51 -3.46 -0.09
C GLY A 73 12.93 -3.86 -0.45
N ALA A 74 13.60 -4.65 0.41
CA ALA A 74 14.93 -5.19 0.16
C ALA A 74 14.97 -6.23 -0.98
N GLU A 75 13.84 -6.91 -1.22
CA GLU A 75 13.73 -7.90 -2.29
C GLU A 75 13.12 -7.32 -3.56
N MET A 76 12.05 -6.55 -3.43
CA MET A 76 11.22 -6.09 -4.55
C MET A 76 11.21 -4.57 -4.77
N GLY A 77 11.95 -3.79 -3.95
CA GLY A 77 11.78 -2.35 -3.93
C GLY A 77 10.46 -1.91 -3.27
N CYS A 78 10.13 -0.64 -3.35
CA CYS A 78 8.87 -0.14 -2.79
C CYS A 78 7.60 -0.65 -3.50
N GLN A 79 7.71 -1.22 -4.69
CA GLN A 79 6.57 -1.93 -5.29
C GLN A 79 6.11 -3.10 -4.40
N GLY A 80 7.06 -3.80 -3.73
CA GLY A 80 6.77 -4.86 -2.77
C GLY A 80 6.20 -4.36 -1.45
N GLU A 81 6.58 -3.19 -0.96
CA GLU A 81 6.05 -2.61 0.28
C GLU A 81 4.79 -1.78 0.05
N VAL A 82 4.96 -0.64 -0.63
CA VAL A 82 3.91 0.34 -0.88
C VAL A 82 2.86 -0.23 -1.84
N GLY A 83 3.30 -0.96 -2.88
CA GLY A 83 2.39 -1.60 -3.83
C GLY A 83 1.54 -2.67 -3.16
N SER A 84 2.15 -3.53 -2.34
CA SER A 84 1.40 -4.54 -1.58
C SER A 84 0.39 -3.92 -0.61
N ALA A 85 0.80 -2.94 0.18
CA ALA A 85 -0.10 -2.27 1.13
C ALA A 85 -1.23 -1.52 0.42
N CYS A 86 -0.96 -0.89 -0.73
CA CYS A 86 -1.97 -0.25 -1.57
C CYS A 86 -2.99 -1.27 -2.10
N SER A 87 -2.52 -2.41 -2.61
CA SER A 87 -3.33 -3.53 -3.08
C SER A 87 -4.24 -4.08 -1.98
N MET A 88 -3.66 -4.38 -0.81
CA MET A 88 -4.37 -4.86 0.38
C MET A 88 -5.46 -3.88 0.84
N ALA A 89 -5.12 -2.61 0.92
CA ALA A 89 -6.06 -1.57 1.36
C ALA A 89 -7.18 -1.30 0.33
N ALA A 90 -6.86 -1.37 -0.96
CA ALA A 90 -7.85 -1.23 -2.04
C ALA A 90 -8.87 -2.37 -2.02
N ALA A 91 -8.40 -3.61 -1.86
CA ALA A 91 -9.25 -4.78 -1.73
C ALA A 91 -10.15 -4.69 -0.49
N GLY A 92 -9.58 -4.39 0.69
CA GLY A 92 -10.32 -4.25 1.93
C GLY A 92 -11.41 -3.18 1.84
N LEU A 93 -11.08 -2.01 1.27
CA LEU A 93 -12.07 -0.96 1.08
C LEU A 93 -13.14 -1.34 0.05
N CYS A 94 -12.77 -2.01 -1.06
CA CYS A 94 -13.74 -2.48 -2.06
C CYS A 94 -14.73 -3.47 -1.44
N GLN A 95 -14.26 -4.39 -0.58
CA GLN A 95 -15.11 -5.29 0.21
C GLN A 95 -16.12 -4.50 1.08
N LEU A 96 -15.64 -3.50 1.84
CA LEU A 96 -16.52 -2.68 2.69
C LEU A 96 -17.53 -1.83 1.91
N LEU A 97 -17.22 -1.52 0.66
CA LEU A 97 -18.16 -0.86 -0.26
C LEU A 97 -19.17 -1.83 -0.90
N GLY A 98 -19.19 -3.10 -0.49
CA GLY A 98 -20.06 -4.14 -1.01
C GLY A 98 -19.64 -4.65 -2.38
N GLY A 99 -18.33 -4.67 -2.67
CA GLY A 99 -17.79 -5.22 -3.91
C GLY A 99 -17.96 -6.74 -4.00
N THR A 100 -18.17 -7.23 -5.22
CA THR A 100 -18.11 -8.68 -5.49
C THR A 100 -16.66 -9.17 -5.38
N PRO A 101 -16.42 -10.49 -5.20
CA PRO A 101 -15.05 -11.02 -5.18
C PRO A 101 -14.21 -10.59 -6.40
N GLN A 102 -14.81 -10.52 -7.59
CA GLN A 102 -14.15 -10.08 -8.81
C GLN A 102 -13.78 -8.59 -8.76
N GLN A 103 -14.65 -7.75 -8.21
CA GLN A 103 -14.36 -6.32 -8.01
C GLN A 103 -13.27 -6.10 -6.94
N VAL A 104 -13.26 -6.92 -5.90
CA VAL A 104 -12.24 -6.90 -4.84
C VAL A 104 -10.88 -7.31 -5.40
N GLU A 105 -10.83 -8.39 -6.19
CA GLU A 105 -9.61 -8.84 -6.88
C GLU A 105 -9.09 -7.76 -7.84
N ASN A 106 -9.99 -7.17 -8.64
CA ASN A 106 -9.63 -6.08 -9.54
C ASN A 106 -9.11 -4.84 -8.79
N ALA A 107 -9.69 -4.48 -7.64
CA ALA A 107 -9.18 -3.39 -6.82
C ALA A 107 -7.76 -3.68 -6.29
N ALA A 108 -7.50 -4.92 -5.89
CA ALA A 108 -6.17 -5.36 -5.48
C ALA A 108 -5.16 -5.27 -6.65
N GLU A 109 -5.56 -5.74 -7.81
CA GLU A 109 -4.75 -5.69 -9.04
C GLU A 109 -4.38 -4.25 -9.40
N VAL A 110 -5.36 -3.35 -9.54
CA VAL A 110 -5.13 -1.91 -9.81
C VAL A 110 -4.21 -1.29 -8.75
N GLY A 111 -4.38 -1.68 -7.49
CA GLY A 111 -3.53 -1.21 -6.39
C GLY A 111 -2.06 -1.57 -6.57
N ILE A 112 -1.75 -2.76 -7.06
CA ILE A 112 -0.36 -3.20 -7.27
C ILE A 112 0.19 -2.72 -8.62
N GLU A 113 -0.59 -2.82 -9.69
CA GLU A 113 -0.20 -2.42 -11.05
C GLU A 113 0.35 -1.00 -11.09
N HIS A 114 -0.35 -0.07 -10.47
CA HIS A 114 0.01 1.36 -10.44
C HIS A 114 1.16 1.72 -9.48
N ASN A 115 1.80 0.72 -8.88
CA ASN A 115 3.00 0.85 -8.06
C ASN A 115 4.17 -0.01 -8.59
N LEU A 116 4.01 -0.68 -9.75
CA LEU A 116 5.09 -1.44 -10.38
C LEU A 116 6.29 -0.54 -10.70
N GLY A 117 7.48 -1.09 -10.53
CA GLY A 117 8.74 -0.40 -10.80
C GLY A 117 9.21 0.58 -9.71
N LEU A 118 8.48 0.78 -8.62
CA LEU A 118 8.93 1.65 -7.54
C LEU A 118 10.18 1.08 -6.85
N THR A 119 11.25 1.87 -6.89
CA THR A 119 12.50 1.60 -6.18
C THR A 119 12.36 1.86 -4.68
N CYS A 120 13.20 1.25 -3.86
CA CYS A 120 13.33 1.56 -2.44
C CYS A 120 14.67 2.25 -2.19
N ASP A 121 14.65 3.57 -2.14
CA ASP A 121 15.80 4.45 -2.11
C ASP A 121 15.65 5.57 -1.05
N PRO A 122 15.46 5.19 0.24
CA PRO A 122 15.23 6.16 1.32
C PRO A 122 16.46 7.03 1.54
N VAL A 123 16.24 8.35 1.63
CA VAL A 123 17.28 9.34 1.89
C VAL A 123 17.84 9.14 3.30
N GLY A 124 19.15 9.10 3.43
CA GLY A 124 19.83 8.84 4.70
C GLY A 124 19.55 7.46 5.31
N GLY A 125 18.94 6.52 4.56
CA GLY A 125 18.50 5.23 5.08
C GLY A 125 17.31 5.30 6.03
N LEU A 126 16.66 6.46 6.11
CA LEU A 126 15.55 6.69 7.04
C LEU A 126 14.20 6.48 6.35
N VAL A 127 13.25 5.85 7.06
CA VAL A 127 11.87 5.69 6.59
C VAL A 127 11.12 7.03 6.70
N GLN A 128 11.58 8.02 5.96
CA GLN A 128 11.07 9.39 5.96
C GLN A 128 10.80 9.88 4.53
N ILE A 129 11.83 10.16 3.76
CA ILE A 129 11.75 10.63 2.39
C ILE A 129 12.29 9.53 1.47
N PRO A 130 11.51 9.04 0.52
CA PRO A 130 10.14 9.44 0.13
C PRO A 130 9.03 8.63 0.81
N CYS A 131 9.30 7.85 1.83
CA CYS A 131 8.36 6.87 2.39
C CYS A 131 7.05 7.50 2.87
N ILE A 132 7.08 8.67 3.53
CA ILE A 132 5.88 9.35 4.01
C ILE A 132 4.96 9.72 2.84
N GLU A 133 5.54 10.38 1.85
CA GLU A 133 4.81 10.84 0.68
C GLU A 133 4.23 9.67 -0.11
N ARG A 134 5.01 8.58 -0.26
CA ARG A 134 4.54 7.34 -0.89
C ARG A 134 3.37 6.71 -0.15
N ASN A 135 3.39 6.70 1.19
CA ASN A 135 2.26 6.22 1.99
C ASN A 135 1.00 7.08 1.77
N ALA A 136 1.14 8.40 1.80
CA ALA A 136 0.02 9.31 1.58
C ALA A 136 -0.59 9.13 0.18
N ILE A 137 0.25 9.13 -0.85
CA ILE A 137 -0.20 8.96 -2.24
C ILE A 137 -0.80 7.57 -2.47
N ALA A 138 -0.20 6.51 -1.92
CA ALA A 138 -0.72 5.15 -2.07
C ALA A 138 -2.06 4.96 -1.35
N SER A 139 -2.29 5.65 -0.23
CA SER A 139 -3.60 5.64 0.43
C SER A 139 -4.70 6.23 -0.46
N VAL A 140 -4.39 7.34 -1.16
CA VAL A 140 -5.33 7.94 -2.14
C VAL A 140 -5.52 7.01 -3.35
N LYS A 141 -4.44 6.39 -3.86
CA LYS A 141 -4.53 5.38 -4.93
C LYS A 141 -5.44 4.21 -4.53
N ALA A 142 -5.28 3.67 -3.31
CA ALA A 142 -6.10 2.57 -2.81
C ALA A 142 -7.59 2.94 -2.75
N ILE A 143 -7.92 4.13 -2.24
CA ILE A 143 -9.30 4.63 -2.21
C ILE A 143 -9.85 4.78 -3.63
N ASN A 144 -9.07 5.32 -4.55
CA ASN A 144 -9.48 5.49 -5.94
C ASN A 144 -9.67 4.14 -6.64
N ALA A 145 -8.75 3.19 -6.46
CA ALA A 145 -8.84 1.84 -7.03
C ALA A 145 -10.11 1.11 -6.55
N ALA A 146 -10.37 1.12 -5.23
CA ALA A 146 -11.58 0.53 -4.67
C ALA A 146 -12.87 1.13 -5.28
N ARG A 147 -12.93 2.45 -5.40
CA ARG A 147 -14.10 3.15 -5.96
C ARG A 147 -14.26 2.95 -7.46
N LEU A 148 -13.16 2.89 -8.20
CA LEU A 148 -13.15 2.60 -9.63
C LEU A 148 -13.69 1.20 -9.89
N CYS A 149 -13.11 0.19 -9.25
CA CYS A 149 -13.47 -1.21 -9.46
C CYS A 149 -14.87 -1.53 -8.94
N ARG A 150 -15.32 -0.88 -7.86
CA ARG A 150 -16.69 -1.01 -7.35
C ARG A 150 -17.75 -0.54 -8.33
N ARG A 151 -17.43 0.37 -9.25
CA ARG A 151 -18.32 0.85 -10.31
C ARG A 151 -18.34 -0.02 -11.56
N GLY A 152 -17.28 -0.82 -11.75
CA GLY A 152 -17.16 -1.78 -12.85
C GLY A 152 -18.01 -3.03 -12.64
N ASP A 153 -18.04 -3.89 -13.61
CA ASP A 153 -18.73 -5.19 -13.59
C ASP A 153 -17.85 -6.35 -13.06
N GLY A 154 -16.62 -6.03 -12.61
CA GLY A 154 -15.63 -6.99 -12.13
C GLY A 154 -14.83 -7.66 -13.26
N ARG A 155 -15.07 -7.31 -14.52
CA ARG A 155 -14.27 -7.78 -15.66
C ARG A 155 -13.09 -6.86 -15.87
N HIS A 156 -11.90 -7.42 -15.94
CA HIS A 156 -10.67 -6.68 -16.20
C HIS A 156 -9.70 -7.53 -17.02
N THR A 157 -8.76 -6.86 -17.69
CA THR A 157 -7.85 -7.52 -18.65
C THR A 157 -6.64 -8.13 -17.96
N VAL A 158 -6.11 -7.44 -16.95
CA VAL A 158 -4.96 -7.90 -16.17
C VAL A 158 -5.46 -8.54 -14.87
N SER A 159 -5.10 -9.79 -14.59
CA SER A 159 -5.43 -10.44 -13.33
C SER A 159 -4.46 -10.06 -12.22
N LEU A 160 -4.89 -10.21 -10.97
CA LEU A 160 -4.02 -10.00 -9.81
C LEU A 160 -2.77 -10.91 -9.88
N ASP A 161 -2.92 -12.14 -10.34
CA ASP A 161 -1.80 -13.08 -10.49
C ASP A 161 -0.77 -12.58 -11.51
N GLN A 162 -1.23 -11.97 -12.63
CA GLN A 162 -0.35 -11.37 -13.64
C GLN A 162 0.39 -10.15 -13.07
N ALA A 163 -0.29 -9.30 -12.31
CA ALA A 163 0.32 -8.15 -11.67
C ALA A 163 1.37 -8.57 -10.62
N ILE A 164 1.07 -9.57 -9.78
CA ILE A 164 2.02 -10.12 -8.80
C ILE A 164 3.23 -10.76 -9.49
N LYS A 165 3.00 -11.54 -10.56
CA LYS A 165 4.08 -12.10 -11.36
C LYS A 165 4.98 -11.01 -11.95
N THR A 166 4.38 -9.97 -12.53
CA THR A 166 5.11 -8.83 -13.09
C THR A 166 5.93 -8.11 -12.01
N MET A 167 5.35 -7.91 -10.83
CA MET A 167 6.08 -7.33 -9.70
C MET A 167 7.31 -8.17 -9.34
N ARG A 168 7.17 -9.50 -9.28
CA ARG A 168 8.28 -10.41 -9.00
C ARG A 168 9.39 -10.30 -10.03
N GLU A 169 9.05 -10.37 -11.31
CA GLU A 169 10.00 -10.29 -12.41
C GLU A 169 10.71 -8.93 -12.43
N THR A 170 9.98 -7.83 -12.35
CA THR A 170 10.53 -6.47 -12.24
C THR A 170 11.44 -6.34 -11.02
N GLY A 171 11.05 -6.94 -9.88
CA GLY A 171 11.88 -6.95 -8.69
C GLY A 171 13.18 -7.73 -8.87
N GLN A 172 13.17 -8.85 -9.59
CA GLN A 172 14.37 -9.62 -9.90
C GLN A 172 15.33 -8.84 -10.82
N ASP A 173 14.79 -8.12 -11.80
CA ASP A 173 15.58 -7.30 -12.73
C ASP A 173 16.10 -6.01 -12.09
N MET A 174 15.48 -5.57 -11.01
CA MET A 174 15.88 -4.35 -10.29
C MET A 174 17.26 -4.54 -9.65
N LYS A 175 18.20 -3.62 -9.97
CA LYS A 175 19.54 -3.64 -9.38
C LYS A 175 19.51 -3.46 -7.87
N VAL A 176 20.37 -4.16 -7.15
CA VAL A 176 20.46 -4.13 -5.67
C VAL A 176 20.53 -2.70 -5.10
N LYS A 177 21.21 -1.77 -5.78
CA LYS A 177 21.30 -0.37 -5.33
C LYS A 177 19.96 0.37 -5.22
N TYR A 178 18.89 -0.18 -5.79
CA TYR A 178 17.53 0.36 -5.74
C TYR A 178 16.60 -0.42 -4.77
N LYS A 179 17.17 -1.31 -3.96
CA LYS A 179 16.45 -2.19 -3.04
C LYS A 179 16.84 -1.93 -1.59
N GLU A 180 16.40 -0.78 -1.04
CA GLU A 180 16.57 -0.42 0.38
C GLU A 180 18.05 -0.30 0.84
N THR A 181 18.98 -0.03 -0.08
CA THR A 181 20.41 0.07 0.24
C THR A 181 20.90 1.50 0.46
N SER A 182 20.08 2.49 0.12
CA SER A 182 20.44 3.92 0.08
C SER A 182 21.69 4.22 -0.77
N ARG A 183 21.98 3.35 -1.75
CA ARG A 183 23.15 3.46 -2.65
C ARG A 183 22.81 3.88 -4.07
N GLY A 184 21.57 4.30 -4.31
CA GLY A 184 21.07 4.70 -5.62
C GLY A 184 19.78 5.51 -5.50
N GLY A 185 19.27 5.97 -6.64
CA GLY A 185 18.03 6.73 -6.72
C GLY A 185 18.08 8.04 -5.93
N LEU A 186 17.01 8.37 -5.23
CA LEU A 186 16.90 9.60 -4.43
C LEU A 186 17.97 9.68 -3.34
N ALA A 187 18.35 8.56 -2.74
CA ALA A 187 19.30 8.51 -1.64
C ALA A 187 20.67 9.12 -1.98
N VAL A 188 21.07 9.10 -3.25
CA VAL A 188 22.37 9.65 -3.70
C VAL A 188 22.23 10.93 -4.50
N ASN A 189 21.01 11.35 -4.83
CA ASN A 189 20.73 12.55 -5.60
C ASN A 189 20.18 13.71 -4.76
N VAL A 190 19.83 13.45 -3.51
CA VAL A 190 19.47 14.49 -2.55
C VAL A 190 20.74 14.90 -1.81
N ILE A 191 21.20 16.14 -2.05
CA ILE A 191 22.34 16.72 -1.34
C ILE A 191 21.79 17.25 -0.02
N GLU A 192 22.23 16.65 1.10
CA GLU A 192 22.01 17.25 2.42
C GLU A 192 22.85 18.53 2.50
N CYS A 193 22.17 19.67 2.66
CA CYS A 193 22.79 20.95 2.99
C CYS A 193 22.93 21.11 4.49
#